data_cc394d191ab711c31942ae7fd77201c6
#
_entry.id   cc394d191ab711c31942ae7fd77201c6
#
_cell.length_a   1.000
_cell.length_b   1.000
_cell.length_c   1.000
_cell.angle_alpha   90.00
_cell.angle_beta   90.00
_cell.angle_gamma   90.00
#
_symmetry.space_group_name_H-M   'P 1'
#
loop_
_entity.id
_entity.type
_entity.pdbx_description
1 polymer ?
#
loop_
_entity_poly.entity_id
_entity_poly.type
_entity_poly.pdbx_seq_one_letter_code
_entity_poly.pdbx_strand_id
1 'polypeptide(L)'
;MHSSFNPWKHYDNYNEEMFEDKSSDLPQWPIKLWQVPAVSPYFHHAHLLIAADCSAFACPTFHDKLSKGKVPLLCCPASDFDIATRLEKIFSNNEIASVTVIKMEKECCQDMLECVFRAAKLSHLPIRIQVTNLFVEAEDVTE
;
A
#
# COMPACT_ATOMS: atom_id res chain seq x y z
N MET A 1 -2.96 -24.06 5.31
CA MET A 1 -2.62 -24.96 6.44
C MET A 1 -2.01 -24.15 7.54
N HIS A 2 -2.54 -24.31 8.75
CA HIS A 2 -2.05 -23.57 9.91
C HIS A 2 -1.01 -24.39 10.66
N SER A 3 0.07 -23.72 11.03
CA SER A 3 1.11 -24.35 11.84
C SER A 3 0.62 -24.43 13.28
N SER A 4 0.85 -25.58 13.92
CA SER A 4 0.59 -25.74 15.34
C SER A 4 1.77 -25.27 16.21
N PHE A 5 2.87 -24.88 15.57
CA PHE A 5 4.04 -24.41 16.29
C PHE A 5 3.80 -23.03 16.88
N ASN A 6 4.03 -22.91 18.20
CA ASN A 6 3.90 -21.65 18.91
C ASN A 6 5.09 -21.47 19.84
N PRO A 7 6.08 -20.64 19.48
CA PRO A 7 7.27 -20.44 20.30
C PRO A 7 7.00 -19.70 21.61
N TRP A 8 5.81 -19.09 21.75
CA TRP A 8 5.47 -18.25 22.89
C TRP A 8 4.64 -18.94 23.96
N LYS A 9 4.30 -20.21 23.77
CA LYS A 9 3.38 -20.94 24.65
C LYS A 9 3.82 -21.04 26.10
N HIS A 10 5.08 -20.76 26.38
CA HIS A 10 5.63 -20.78 27.72
C HIS A 10 5.39 -19.48 28.53
N TYR A 11 4.78 -18.48 27.90
CA TYR A 11 4.40 -17.25 28.58
C TYR A 11 3.00 -17.42 29.20
N ASP A 12 2.89 -17.20 30.51
CA ASP A 12 1.66 -17.48 31.26
C ASP A 12 0.49 -16.55 30.89
N ASN A 13 0.80 -15.32 30.47
CA ASN A 13 -0.21 -14.32 30.14
C ASN A 13 -0.33 -14.09 28.63
N TYR A 14 -0.08 -15.13 27.86
CA TYR A 14 -0.18 -15.09 26.42
C TYR A 14 -1.41 -15.84 25.94
N ASN A 15 -2.17 -15.21 25.08
CA ASN A 15 -3.32 -15.85 24.44
C ASN A 15 -3.28 -15.52 22.95
N GLU A 16 -3.45 -16.53 22.12
CA GLU A 16 -3.46 -16.38 20.67
C GLU A 16 -4.67 -17.09 20.11
N GLU A 17 -5.41 -16.40 19.25
CA GLU A 17 -6.49 -17.05 18.52
C GLU A 17 -6.33 -16.78 17.02
N MET A 18 -6.78 -17.74 16.23
CA MET A 18 -6.78 -17.62 14.78
C MET A 18 -8.06 -16.92 14.33
N PHE A 19 -7.90 -15.87 13.52
CA PHE A 19 -9.04 -15.16 12.96
C PHE A 19 -9.01 -15.32 11.45
N GLU A 20 -10.08 -15.85 10.88
CA GLU A 20 -10.22 -16.02 9.44
C GLU A 20 -11.38 -15.17 8.95
N ASP A 21 -11.06 -14.19 8.12
CA ASP A 21 -12.06 -13.41 7.40
C ASP A 21 -11.86 -13.62 5.92
N LYS A 22 -12.83 -14.27 5.28
CA LYS A 22 -12.75 -14.60 3.86
C LYS A 22 -13.33 -13.53 2.96
N SER A 23 -13.65 -12.37 3.53
CA SER A 23 -14.15 -11.23 2.76
C SER A 23 -13.05 -10.44 2.07
N SER A 24 -11.77 -10.73 2.36
CA SER A 24 -10.66 -10.03 1.71
C SER A 24 -10.58 -10.36 0.23
N ASP A 25 -10.48 -9.34 -0.59
CA ASP A 25 -10.35 -9.46 -2.04
C ASP A 25 -8.97 -9.03 -2.53
N LEU A 26 -7.93 -9.16 -1.70
CA LEU A 26 -6.55 -8.88 -2.09
C LEU A 26 -6.14 -9.78 -3.25
N PRO A 27 -5.69 -9.21 -4.37
CA PRO A 27 -5.29 -10.02 -5.53
C PRO A 27 -3.95 -10.70 -5.35
N GLN A 28 -3.07 -10.15 -4.51
CA GLN A 28 -1.76 -10.75 -4.25
C GLN A 28 -1.26 -10.42 -2.86
N TRP A 29 -0.23 -11.10 -2.45
CA TRP A 29 0.49 -10.90 -1.20
C TRP A 29 1.98 -11.11 -1.47
N PRO A 30 2.93 -10.29 -0.93
CA PRO A 30 2.71 -9.15 -0.02
C PRO A 30 2.18 -7.90 -0.72
N ILE A 31 1.88 -6.85 0.06
CA ILE A 31 1.37 -5.58 -0.46
C ILE A 31 2.24 -4.37 -0.10
N LYS A 32 3.22 -4.54 0.76
CA LYS A 32 4.16 -3.45 1.06
C LYS A 32 5.10 -3.26 -0.12
N LEU A 33 5.30 -2.01 -0.51
CA LEU A 33 6.06 -1.66 -1.70
C LEU A 33 7.44 -2.31 -1.76
N TRP A 34 8.16 -2.36 -0.63
CA TRP A 34 9.50 -2.93 -0.59
C TRP A 34 9.53 -4.45 -0.47
N GLN A 35 8.37 -5.09 -0.35
CA GLN A 35 8.27 -6.55 -0.27
C GLN A 35 7.75 -7.19 -1.55
N VAL A 36 7.01 -6.42 -2.37
CA VAL A 36 6.46 -6.97 -3.61
C VAL A 36 7.56 -7.16 -4.65
N PRO A 37 7.43 -8.15 -5.56
CA PRO A 37 8.37 -8.28 -6.66
C PRO A 37 8.20 -7.13 -7.66
N ALA A 38 9.26 -6.79 -8.37
CA ALA A 38 9.19 -5.74 -9.39
C ALA A 38 8.32 -6.16 -10.59
N VAL A 39 8.20 -7.47 -10.83
CA VAL A 39 7.36 -8.03 -11.90
C VAL A 39 6.36 -8.98 -11.25
N SER A 40 5.09 -8.80 -11.57
CA SER A 40 4.03 -9.67 -11.06
C SER A 40 2.94 -9.79 -12.12
N PRO A 41 2.37 -11.00 -12.33
CA PRO A 41 1.24 -11.13 -13.25
C PRO A 41 0.03 -10.31 -12.82
N TYR A 42 -0.07 -9.98 -11.53
CA TYR A 42 -1.16 -9.14 -11.02
C TYR A 42 -0.98 -7.67 -11.36
N PHE A 43 0.22 -7.24 -11.77
CA PHE A 43 0.46 -5.86 -12.18
C PHE A 43 0.12 -5.62 -13.65
N HIS A 44 0.04 -6.68 -14.44
CA HIS A 44 -0.20 -6.57 -15.88
C HIS A 44 -1.62 -6.04 -16.15
N HIS A 45 -1.70 -4.91 -16.83
CA HIS A 45 -2.95 -4.19 -17.10
C HIS A 45 -3.71 -3.81 -15.83
N ALA A 46 -3.00 -3.70 -14.71
CA ALA A 46 -3.63 -3.43 -13.42
C ALA A 46 -3.91 -1.95 -13.20
N HIS A 47 -4.95 -1.70 -12.42
CA HIS A 47 -5.18 -0.41 -11.80
C HIS A 47 -4.50 -0.45 -10.44
N LEU A 48 -3.31 0.15 -10.34
CA LEU A 48 -2.55 0.16 -9.10
C LEU A 48 -3.10 1.19 -8.13
N LEU A 49 -3.09 0.82 -6.86
CA LEU A 49 -3.44 1.72 -5.77
C LEU A 49 -2.19 1.91 -4.90
N ILE A 50 -1.57 3.07 -4.97
CA ILE A 50 -0.41 3.38 -4.13
C ILE A 50 -0.94 4.15 -2.94
N ALA A 51 -0.98 3.50 -1.77
CA ALA A 51 -1.68 4.03 -0.62
C ALA A 51 -0.75 4.16 0.59
N ALA A 52 -0.95 5.26 1.34
CA ALA A 52 -0.26 5.44 2.61
C ALA A 52 -0.61 4.30 3.57
N ASP A 53 0.36 3.84 4.34
CA ASP A 53 0.21 2.70 5.25
C ASP A 53 -1.00 2.86 6.19
N CYS A 54 -1.29 4.07 6.62
CA CYS A 54 -2.37 4.33 7.58
C CYS A 54 -3.72 4.65 6.93
N SER A 55 -3.79 4.71 5.59
CA SER A 55 -4.98 5.19 4.89
C SER A 55 -6.22 4.32 5.11
N ALA A 56 -6.05 3.00 5.17
CA ALA A 56 -7.19 2.11 5.37
C ALA A 56 -7.81 2.27 6.76
N PHE A 57 -6.99 2.59 7.76
CA PHE A 57 -7.49 2.88 9.10
C PHE A 57 -8.18 4.24 9.17
N ALA A 58 -7.73 5.19 8.38
CA ALA A 58 -8.27 6.54 8.40
C ALA A 58 -9.61 6.65 7.66
N CYS A 59 -9.91 5.73 6.75
CA CYS A 59 -11.10 5.78 5.92
C CYS A 59 -11.96 4.53 6.15
N PRO A 60 -13.11 4.65 6.84
CA PRO A 60 -13.96 3.49 7.13
C PRO A 60 -14.47 2.74 5.91
N THR A 61 -14.58 3.41 4.77
CA THR A 61 -15.07 2.82 3.52
C THR A 61 -13.95 2.52 2.54
N PHE A 62 -12.71 2.41 3.02
CA PHE A 62 -11.54 2.25 2.16
C PHE A 62 -11.67 1.05 1.23
N HIS A 63 -12.00 -0.11 1.77
CA HIS A 63 -12.05 -1.34 0.98
C HIS A 63 -13.20 -1.34 -0.03
N ASP A 64 -14.34 -0.77 0.33
CA ASP A 64 -15.50 -0.76 -0.54
C ASP A 64 -15.41 0.30 -1.64
N LYS A 65 -14.83 1.46 -1.32
CA LYS A 65 -14.89 2.62 -2.22
C LYS A 65 -13.56 2.97 -2.88
N LEU A 66 -12.45 2.68 -2.23
CA LEU A 66 -11.15 3.12 -2.74
C LEU A 66 -10.31 2.00 -3.33
N SER A 67 -10.24 0.84 -2.68
CA SER A 67 -9.34 -0.21 -3.13
C SER A 67 -9.98 -1.26 -4.03
N LYS A 68 -11.30 -1.28 -4.11
CA LYS A 68 -12.00 -2.30 -4.89
C LYS A 68 -11.60 -2.26 -6.36
N GLY A 69 -11.25 -3.42 -6.92
CA GLY A 69 -10.84 -3.52 -8.31
C GLY A 69 -9.42 -3.07 -8.60
N LYS A 70 -8.65 -2.74 -7.56
CA LYS A 70 -7.28 -2.25 -7.70
C LYS A 70 -6.29 -3.15 -6.98
N VAL A 71 -5.04 -3.09 -7.41
CA VAL A 71 -3.95 -3.84 -6.78
C VAL A 71 -3.21 -2.89 -5.85
N PRO A 72 -3.25 -3.13 -4.53
CA PRO A 72 -2.66 -2.19 -3.59
C PRO A 72 -1.15 -2.37 -3.41
N LEU A 73 -0.47 -1.25 -3.28
CA LEU A 73 0.93 -1.15 -2.86
C LEU A 73 0.98 -0.13 -1.73
N LEU A 74 1.42 -0.56 -0.56
CA LEU A 74 1.45 0.31 0.61
C LEU A 74 2.85 0.85 0.86
N CYS A 75 2.95 2.12 1.21
CA CYS A 75 4.21 2.73 1.61
C CYS A 75 3.96 3.94 2.50
N CYS A 76 5.03 4.39 3.16
CA CYS A 76 4.99 5.53 4.05
C CYS A 76 6.20 6.42 3.79
N PRO A 77 6.01 7.65 3.27
CA PRO A 77 7.15 8.52 2.98
C PRO A 77 8.00 8.88 4.20
N ALA A 78 7.41 8.84 5.40
CA ALA A 78 8.12 9.18 6.62
C ALA A 78 9.02 8.04 7.11
N SER A 79 8.72 6.79 6.76
CA SER A 79 9.48 5.63 7.27
C SER A 79 10.14 4.81 6.18
N ASP A 80 9.66 4.86 4.95
CA ASP A 80 10.25 4.12 3.84
C ASP A 80 11.23 5.01 3.09
N PHE A 81 12.30 4.40 2.59
CA PHE A 81 13.29 5.14 1.81
C PHE A 81 13.16 4.80 0.33
N ASP A 82 13.56 5.73 -0.52
CA ASP A 82 13.71 5.54 -1.96
C ASP A 82 12.48 4.94 -2.65
N ILE A 83 11.31 5.46 -2.28
CA ILE A 83 10.04 5.02 -2.83
C ILE A 83 10.01 5.20 -4.35
N ALA A 84 10.55 6.31 -4.85
CA ALA A 84 10.53 6.63 -6.27
C ALA A 84 11.26 5.59 -7.11
N THR A 85 12.45 5.16 -6.67
CA THR A 85 13.22 4.15 -7.40
C THR A 85 12.50 2.80 -7.41
N ARG A 86 11.88 2.44 -6.28
CA ARG A 86 11.15 1.17 -6.20
C ARG A 86 9.93 1.18 -7.10
N LEU A 87 9.17 2.26 -7.10
CA LEU A 87 8.02 2.42 -7.99
C LEU A 87 8.43 2.43 -9.45
N GLU A 88 9.55 3.09 -9.77
CA GLU A 88 10.05 3.13 -11.14
C GLU A 88 10.31 1.72 -11.68
N LYS A 89 10.88 0.84 -10.87
CA LYS A 89 11.12 -0.55 -11.28
C LYS A 89 9.80 -1.27 -11.60
N ILE A 90 8.78 -1.04 -10.81
CA ILE A 90 7.47 -1.64 -11.04
C ILE A 90 6.84 -1.06 -12.30
N PHE A 91 6.88 0.25 -12.47
CA PHE A 91 6.31 0.91 -13.65
C PHE A 91 7.01 0.48 -14.94
N SER A 92 8.34 0.36 -14.90
CA SER A 92 9.12 0.03 -16.10
C SER A 92 9.02 -1.43 -16.53
N ASN A 93 8.63 -2.31 -15.61
CA ASN A 93 8.63 -3.76 -15.88
C ASN A 93 7.23 -4.34 -16.06
N ASN A 94 6.19 -3.51 -16.05
CA ASN A 94 4.81 -3.98 -16.16
C ASN A 94 4.00 -3.00 -17.00
N GLU A 95 2.99 -3.52 -17.69
CA GLU A 95 2.04 -2.66 -18.38
C GLU A 95 0.92 -2.27 -17.41
N ILE A 96 1.03 -1.07 -16.85
CA ILE A 96 0.12 -0.57 -15.84
C ILE A 96 -1.01 0.20 -16.53
N ALA A 97 -2.26 -0.11 -16.20
CA ALA A 97 -3.41 0.59 -16.78
C ALA A 97 -3.63 1.97 -16.16
N SER A 98 -3.47 2.09 -14.86
CA SER A 98 -3.62 3.37 -14.16
C SER A 98 -3.00 3.30 -12.78
N VAL A 99 -2.76 4.47 -12.19
CA VAL A 99 -2.27 4.59 -10.81
C VAL A 99 -3.19 5.54 -10.07
N THR A 100 -3.67 5.10 -8.92
CA THR A 100 -4.38 5.95 -7.97
C THR A 100 -3.53 6.07 -6.71
N VAL A 101 -3.28 7.29 -6.29
CA VAL A 101 -2.52 7.58 -5.08
C VAL A 101 -3.48 7.96 -3.97
N ILE A 102 -3.42 7.26 -2.85
CA ILE A 102 -4.19 7.61 -1.66
C ILE A 102 -3.20 8.14 -0.63
N LYS A 103 -3.30 9.42 -0.33
CA LYS A 103 -2.40 10.02 0.65
C LYS A 103 -3.20 10.73 1.74
N MET A 104 -2.54 10.91 2.88
CA MET A 104 -3.12 11.63 4.00
C MET A 104 -2.81 13.11 3.88
N GLU A 105 -3.77 13.96 4.28
CA GLU A 105 -3.53 15.41 4.42
C GLU A 105 -2.79 15.66 5.73
N LYS A 106 -1.57 15.16 5.80
CA LYS A 106 -0.66 15.27 6.94
C LYS A 106 0.75 15.52 6.44
N GLU A 107 1.53 16.23 7.22
CA GLU A 107 2.90 16.57 6.85
C GLU A 107 3.74 15.33 6.58
N CYS A 108 3.56 14.27 7.36
CA CYS A 108 4.32 13.03 7.19
C CYS A 108 4.04 12.33 5.86
N CYS A 109 2.96 12.67 5.17
CA CYS A 109 2.57 12.06 3.89
C CYS A 109 2.82 12.99 2.71
N GLN A 110 3.41 14.14 2.96
CA GLN A 110 3.55 15.22 1.98
C GLN A 110 4.31 14.79 0.72
N ASP A 111 5.33 13.96 0.85
CA ASP A 111 6.19 13.58 -0.25
C ASP A 111 5.66 12.40 -1.09
N MET A 112 4.53 11.83 -0.69
CA MET A 112 3.98 10.66 -1.38
C MET A 112 3.78 10.90 -2.87
N LEU A 113 3.10 11.97 -3.20
CA LEU A 113 2.75 12.27 -4.59
C LEU A 113 3.99 12.61 -5.41
N GLU A 114 4.94 13.33 -4.82
CA GLU A 114 6.19 13.64 -5.50
C GLU A 114 6.96 12.37 -5.86
N CYS A 115 7.00 11.40 -4.96
CA CYS A 115 7.66 10.12 -5.23
C CYS A 115 7.01 9.40 -6.42
N VAL A 116 5.69 9.41 -6.50
CA VAL A 116 4.96 8.76 -7.59
C VAL A 116 5.22 9.47 -8.92
N PHE A 117 5.15 10.79 -8.94
CA PHE A 117 5.43 11.56 -10.16
C PHE A 117 6.86 11.37 -10.62
N ARG A 118 7.81 11.35 -9.70
CA ARG A 118 9.22 11.12 -10.05
C ARG A 118 9.40 9.73 -10.66
N ALA A 119 8.77 8.72 -10.09
CA ALA A 119 8.84 7.35 -10.61
C ALA A 119 8.26 7.26 -12.02
N ALA A 120 7.12 7.90 -12.25
CA ALA A 120 6.48 7.92 -13.57
C ALA A 120 7.39 8.61 -14.59
N LYS A 121 7.98 9.73 -14.21
CA LYS A 121 8.90 10.47 -15.08
C LYS A 121 10.14 9.65 -15.40
N LEU A 122 10.72 8.98 -14.41
CA LEU A 122 11.92 8.15 -14.61
C LEU A 122 11.63 6.93 -15.49
N SER A 123 10.41 6.42 -15.46
CA SER A 123 10.03 5.28 -16.29
C SER A 123 9.84 5.66 -17.77
N HIS A 124 9.71 6.96 -18.07
CA HIS A 124 9.40 7.48 -19.39
C HIS A 124 8.10 6.95 -20.00
N LEU A 125 7.17 6.46 -19.15
CA LEU A 125 5.89 5.92 -19.59
C LEU A 125 4.78 6.95 -19.33
N PRO A 126 3.75 7.01 -20.19
CA PRO A 126 2.63 7.92 -20.00
C PRO A 126 1.63 7.36 -19.00
N ILE A 127 2.02 7.29 -17.73
CA ILE A 127 1.20 6.71 -16.68
C ILE A 127 0.13 7.72 -16.22
N ARG A 128 -1.13 7.30 -16.23
CA ARG A 128 -2.23 8.12 -15.73
C ARG A 128 -2.28 8.03 -14.22
N ILE A 129 -2.23 9.18 -13.55
CA ILE A 129 -2.20 9.27 -12.09
C ILE A 129 -3.41 10.05 -11.59
N GLN A 130 -4.15 9.46 -10.67
CA GLN A 130 -5.24 10.11 -9.95
C GLN A 130 -4.88 10.15 -8.47
N VAL A 131 -5.26 11.22 -7.79
CA VAL A 131 -4.93 11.43 -6.38
C VAL A 131 -6.20 11.57 -5.56
N THR A 132 -6.25 10.86 -4.45
CA THR A 132 -7.29 11.02 -3.43
C THR A 132 -6.62 11.41 -2.12
N ASN A 133 -7.04 12.52 -1.55
CA ASN A 133 -6.55 13.01 -0.26
C ASN A 133 -7.52 12.61 0.84
N LEU A 134 -7.02 12.06 1.92
CA LEU A 134 -7.82 11.70 3.08
C LEU A 134 -7.53 12.62 4.24
N PHE A 135 -8.58 13.12 4.88
CA PHE A 135 -8.47 13.93 6.08
C PHE A 135 -8.64 13.04 7.31
N VAL A 136 -7.92 13.37 8.37
CA VAL A 136 -7.99 12.65 9.64
C VAL A 136 -8.44 13.62 10.71
N GLU A 137 -9.53 13.29 11.38
CA GLU A 137 -10.05 14.14 12.47
C GLU A 137 -9.37 13.88 13.80
N ALA A 138 -8.63 12.76 13.91
CA ALA A 138 -7.90 12.45 15.13
C ALA A 138 -6.87 13.53 15.43
N GLU A 139 -6.70 13.81 16.71
CA GLU A 139 -5.73 14.80 17.17
C GLU A 139 -4.30 14.32 16.90
N ASP A 140 -3.46 15.20 16.38
CA ASP A 140 -2.04 14.89 16.19
C ASP A 140 -1.36 14.86 17.55
N VAL A 141 -0.60 13.78 17.79
CA VAL A 141 0.21 13.66 19.00
C VAL A 141 1.67 13.55 18.57
N THR A 142 2.51 14.38 19.19
CA THR A 142 3.95 14.42 18.89
C THR A 142 4.73 14.41 20.19
N GLU A 143 5.94 13.90 20.13
CA GLU A 143 6.85 13.93 21.28
C GLU A 143 7.68 15.20 21.30
#